data_1f0e48f8a75325b92bcaa5a34b12a83d
#
_entry.id   1f0e48f8a75325b92bcaa5a34b12a83d
#
_cell.length_a   1.000
_cell.length_b   1.000
_cell.length_c   1.000
_cell.angle_alpha   90.00
_cell.angle_beta   90.00
_cell.angle_gamma   90.00
#
_symmetry.space_group_name_H-M   'P 1'
#
loop_
_entity.id
_entity.type
_entity.pdbx_description
1 polymer ?
#
loop_
_entity_poly.entity_id
_entity_poly.type
_entity_poly.pdbx_seq_one_letter_code
_entity_poly.pdbx_strand_id
1 'polypeptide(L)'
;MIRSAANDELPDGWLYLPRGEITAHTECVLLVDDTDDLANIGATLGFPDEGLPTDDLKGIFQCAQHLVANPSDSVLVRAFTYYLKFDAYLPSIDAPDPPPPEVVQANLDRQFYQSLGTEREGAVCRKAGCGRGAVALSIFCRPHHFESVKQRPCPFQD
;
A
#
# COMPACT_ATOMS: atom_id res chain seq x y z
N MET A 1 2.44 12.96 20.61
CA MET A 1 1.11 12.50 20.23
C MET A 1 1.02 10.98 20.06
N ILE A 2 1.81 10.29 19.22
CA ILE A 2 1.70 8.81 19.04
C ILE A 2 1.85 8.07 20.38
N ARG A 3 2.79 8.45 21.24
CA ARG A 3 2.94 7.87 22.60
C ARG A 3 1.73 8.14 23.49
N SER A 4 1.15 9.33 23.40
CA SER A 4 -0.03 9.70 24.18
C SER A 4 -1.28 8.95 23.74
N ALA A 5 -1.43 8.69 22.43
CA ALA A 5 -2.49 7.82 21.91
C ALA A 5 -2.37 6.39 22.45
N ALA A 6 -1.15 5.84 22.49
CA ALA A 6 -0.91 4.49 22.99
C ALA A 6 -1.22 4.30 24.49
N ASN A 7 -1.19 5.37 25.27
CA ASN A 7 -1.52 5.36 26.69
C ASN A 7 -2.97 5.77 26.98
N ASP A 8 -3.83 5.86 25.97
CA ASP A 8 -5.21 6.37 26.08
C ASP A 8 -5.29 7.79 26.69
N GLU A 9 -4.24 8.60 26.50
CA GLU A 9 -4.20 10.00 26.98
C GLU A 9 -4.87 10.98 26.00
N LEU A 10 -5.19 10.52 24.77
CA LEU A 10 -5.86 11.31 23.75
C LEU A 10 -7.30 10.81 23.57
N PRO A 11 -8.25 11.73 23.37
CA PRO A 11 -9.61 11.35 22.98
C PRO A 11 -9.64 10.77 21.58
N ASP A 12 -10.71 10.05 21.27
CA ASP A 12 -10.97 9.61 19.90
C ASP A 12 -11.16 10.82 18.99
N GLY A 13 -10.54 10.77 17.82
CA GLY A 13 -10.57 11.89 16.89
C GLY A 13 -9.65 11.67 15.69
N TRP A 14 -9.59 12.70 14.85
CA TRP A 14 -8.79 12.72 13.64
C TRP A 14 -7.64 13.72 13.77
N LEU A 15 -6.44 13.24 13.44
CA LEU A 15 -5.24 14.06 13.35
C LEU A 15 -5.23 14.84 12.04
N TYR A 16 -4.93 16.14 12.10
CA TYR A 16 -4.68 16.98 10.93
C TYR A 16 -3.26 17.53 10.98
N LEU A 17 -2.63 17.60 9.82
CA LEU A 17 -1.20 17.88 9.65
C LEU A 17 -0.97 19.18 8.86
N PRO A 18 0.13 19.89 9.11
CA PRO A 18 0.58 20.96 8.25
C PRO A 18 1.15 20.37 6.95
N ARG A 19 1.18 21.16 5.90
CA ARG A 19 1.89 20.79 4.68
C ARG A 19 3.40 20.71 4.93
N GLY A 20 4.03 19.70 4.34
CA GLY A 20 5.47 19.57 4.32
C GLY A 20 6.01 18.32 5.00
N GLU A 21 7.28 18.35 5.34
CA GLU A 21 7.97 17.22 5.96
C GLU A 21 7.54 17.05 7.42
N ILE A 22 7.26 15.81 7.80
CA ILE A 22 6.86 15.45 9.16
C ILE A 22 8.13 15.04 9.95
N THR A 23 8.29 15.71 11.09
CA THR A 23 9.38 15.48 12.05
C THR A 23 8.83 15.20 13.44
N ALA A 24 9.70 14.88 14.40
CA ALA A 24 9.30 14.71 15.80
C ALA A 24 8.75 15.99 16.46
N HIS A 25 9.02 17.15 15.86
CA HIS A 25 8.59 18.47 16.35
C HIS A 25 7.48 19.10 15.48
N THR A 26 6.95 18.37 14.51
CA THR A 26 5.85 18.86 13.69
C THR A 26 4.62 19.05 14.56
N GLU A 27 4.11 20.28 14.59
CA GLU A 27 2.81 20.60 15.23
C GLU A 27 1.68 20.00 14.40
N CYS A 28 0.63 19.56 15.09
CA CYS A 28 -0.56 18.97 14.48
C CYS A 28 -1.76 19.27 15.38
N VAL A 29 -2.95 19.16 14.84
CA VAL A 29 -4.19 19.32 15.61
C VAL A 29 -4.98 18.01 15.61
N LEU A 30 -5.54 17.66 16.76
CA LEU A 30 -6.50 16.57 16.90
C LEU A 30 -7.90 17.17 17.00
N LEU A 31 -8.76 16.83 16.06
CA LEU A 31 -10.16 17.25 16.03
C LEU A 31 -11.05 16.10 16.53
N VAL A 32 -11.93 16.40 17.48
CA VAL A 32 -12.70 15.43 18.29
C VAL A 32 -14.21 15.57 18.02
N ASP A 33 -14.60 16.22 16.96
CA ASP A 33 -16.02 16.49 16.68
C ASP A 33 -16.59 15.54 15.62
N ASP A 34 -17.84 15.12 15.79
CA ASP A 34 -18.62 14.30 14.85
C ASP A 34 -19.20 15.11 13.67
N THR A 35 -18.60 16.23 13.32
CA THR A 35 -19.07 17.04 12.18
C THR A 35 -18.45 16.57 10.88
N ASP A 36 -19.24 16.58 9.80
CA ASP A 36 -18.76 16.30 8.42
C ASP A 36 -17.78 17.35 7.87
N ASP A 37 -17.41 18.36 8.66
CA ASP A 37 -16.61 19.53 8.21
C ASP A 37 -15.21 19.62 8.84
N LEU A 38 -14.70 18.52 9.40
CA LEU A 38 -13.38 18.46 10.05
C LEU A 38 -12.25 18.94 9.14
N ALA A 39 -12.30 18.62 7.84
CA ALA A 39 -11.29 19.02 6.86
C ALA A 39 -11.20 20.56 6.72
N ASN A 40 -12.35 21.26 6.68
CA ASN A 40 -12.37 22.73 6.62
C ASN A 40 -11.91 23.36 7.93
N ILE A 41 -12.26 22.74 9.08
CA ILE A 41 -11.79 23.20 10.40
C ILE A 41 -10.27 23.06 10.46
N GLY A 42 -9.70 21.89 10.10
CA GLY A 42 -8.26 21.66 10.05
C GLY A 42 -7.54 22.66 9.15
N ALA A 43 -8.05 22.88 7.94
CA ALA A 43 -7.48 23.83 6.99
C ALA A 43 -7.51 25.28 7.53
N THR A 44 -8.61 25.69 8.20
CA THR A 44 -8.75 27.02 8.81
C THR A 44 -7.74 27.24 9.95
N LEU A 45 -7.41 26.17 10.67
CA LEU A 45 -6.41 26.18 11.75
C LEU A 45 -4.95 26.10 11.23
N GLY A 46 -4.74 25.96 9.92
CA GLY A 46 -3.42 25.84 9.31
C GLY A 46 -2.93 24.40 9.13
N PHE A 47 -3.78 23.40 9.32
CA PHE A 47 -3.50 21.97 9.19
C PHE A 47 -4.39 21.35 8.09
N PRO A 48 -4.10 21.61 6.80
CA PRO A 48 -4.99 21.23 5.71
C PRO A 48 -4.92 19.76 5.32
N ASP A 49 -3.89 19.03 5.76
CA ASP A 49 -3.67 17.65 5.36
C ASP A 49 -4.27 16.71 6.41
N GLU A 50 -5.22 15.88 5.97
CA GLU A 50 -5.80 14.82 6.80
C GLU A 50 -4.73 13.77 7.09
N GLY A 51 -4.58 13.46 8.37
CA GLY A 51 -3.65 12.46 8.84
C GLY A 51 -4.35 11.13 9.13
N LEU A 52 -4.44 10.76 10.42
CA LEU A 52 -4.93 9.45 10.84
C LEU A 52 -5.88 9.59 12.04
N PRO A 53 -6.83 8.65 12.21
CA PRO A 53 -7.58 8.53 13.45
C PRO A 53 -6.67 8.11 14.62
N THR A 54 -7.11 8.43 15.83
CA THR A 54 -6.34 8.15 17.05
C THR A 54 -6.03 6.66 17.21
N ASP A 55 -6.94 5.77 16.79
CA ASP A 55 -6.72 4.32 16.89
C ASP A 55 -5.59 3.82 15.99
N ASP A 56 -5.42 4.41 14.80
CA ASP A 56 -4.28 4.06 13.93
C ASP A 56 -2.96 4.50 14.55
N LEU A 57 -2.93 5.63 15.27
CA LEU A 57 -1.75 6.06 16.02
C LEU A 57 -1.36 5.04 17.09
N LYS A 58 -2.33 4.42 17.79
CA LYS A 58 -2.09 3.33 18.74
C LYS A 58 -1.47 2.11 18.04
N GLY A 59 -2.04 1.73 16.89
CA GLY A 59 -1.52 0.62 16.07
C GLY A 59 -0.08 0.85 15.59
N ILE A 60 0.22 2.06 15.13
CA ILE A 60 1.57 2.45 14.71
C ILE A 60 2.56 2.31 15.87
N PHE A 61 2.21 2.80 17.06
CA PHE A 61 3.06 2.69 18.24
C PHE A 61 3.31 1.24 18.63
N GLN A 62 2.26 0.42 18.70
CA GLN A 62 2.36 -1.01 19.04
C GLN A 62 3.25 -1.75 18.04
N CYS A 63 3.08 -1.52 16.74
CA CYS A 63 3.94 -2.11 15.72
C CYS A 63 5.39 -1.65 15.86
N ALA A 64 5.64 -0.37 16.12
CA ALA A 64 6.99 0.12 16.39
C ALA A 64 7.61 -0.52 17.62
N GLN A 65 6.84 -0.79 18.69
CA GLN A 65 7.30 -1.52 19.88
C GLN A 65 7.64 -2.99 19.62
N HIS A 66 6.96 -3.64 18.67
CA HIS A 66 7.34 -5.00 18.26
C HIS A 66 8.69 -5.02 17.53
N LEU A 67 9.04 -3.96 16.82
CA LEU A 67 10.34 -3.85 16.15
C LEU A 67 11.47 -3.50 17.13
N VAL A 68 11.17 -2.63 18.10
CA VAL A 68 12.13 -2.17 19.13
C VAL A 68 11.40 -1.84 20.43
N ALA A 69 11.79 -2.45 21.53
CA ALA A 69 11.09 -2.35 22.83
C ALA A 69 10.83 -0.89 23.31
N ASN A 70 11.74 0.04 23.00
CA ASN A 70 11.61 1.46 23.31
C ASN A 70 11.90 2.29 22.06
N PRO A 71 10.92 2.45 21.13
CA PRO A 71 11.14 3.16 19.89
C PRO A 71 11.50 4.63 20.15
N SER A 72 12.57 5.11 19.53
CA SER A 72 12.95 6.52 19.54
C SER A 72 11.95 7.34 18.74
N ASP A 73 11.96 8.65 18.90
CA ASP A 73 11.08 9.54 18.14
C ASP A 73 11.33 9.43 16.62
N SER A 74 12.58 9.20 16.20
CA SER A 74 12.88 8.97 14.78
C SER A 74 12.26 7.68 14.25
N VAL A 75 12.21 6.62 15.04
CA VAL A 75 11.52 5.37 14.67
C VAL A 75 10.01 5.59 14.59
N LEU A 76 9.43 6.34 15.54
CA LEU A 76 8.00 6.65 15.53
C LEU A 76 7.60 7.53 14.35
N VAL A 77 8.39 8.57 14.04
CA VAL A 77 8.17 9.41 12.85
C VAL A 77 8.26 8.58 11.58
N ARG A 78 9.26 7.69 11.48
CA ARG A 78 9.39 6.79 10.34
C ARG A 78 8.19 5.84 10.21
N ALA A 79 7.75 5.22 11.29
CA ALA A 79 6.59 4.34 11.28
C ALA A 79 5.31 5.08 10.89
N PHE A 80 5.11 6.29 11.40
CA PHE A 80 3.99 7.15 11.07
C PHE A 80 3.98 7.57 9.60
N THR A 81 5.09 8.09 9.09
CA THR A 81 5.22 8.52 7.70
C THR A 81 5.12 7.36 6.72
N TYR A 82 5.60 6.17 7.11
CA TYR A 82 5.42 4.96 6.32
C TYR A 82 3.94 4.58 6.21
N TYR A 83 3.22 4.60 7.33
CA TYR A 83 1.78 4.29 7.35
C TYR A 83 0.98 5.30 6.51
N LEU A 84 1.22 6.61 6.66
CA LEU A 84 0.59 7.63 5.84
C LEU A 84 0.80 7.44 4.34
N LYS A 85 1.98 6.99 3.95
CA LYS A 85 2.36 6.84 2.55
C LYS A 85 1.85 5.56 1.91
N PHE A 86 1.79 4.47 2.67
CA PHE A 86 1.58 3.12 2.13
C PHE A 86 0.37 2.40 2.69
N ASP A 87 -0.35 3.01 3.63
CA ASP A 87 -1.47 2.39 4.36
C ASP A 87 -1.06 1.00 4.91
N ALA A 88 0.14 0.93 5.46
CA ALA A 88 0.75 -0.29 5.97
C ALA A 88 1.71 0.00 7.12
N TYR A 89 1.79 -0.92 8.08
CA TYR A 89 2.75 -0.81 9.16
C TYR A 89 4.18 -1.05 8.69
N LEU A 90 5.13 -0.35 9.31
CA LEU A 90 6.56 -0.50 9.03
C LEU A 90 7.01 -1.95 9.34
N PRO A 91 7.48 -2.73 8.34
CA PRO A 91 7.79 -4.15 8.55
C PRO A 91 9.13 -4.39 9.26
N SER A 92 10.07 -3.46 9.15
CA SER A 92 11.34 -3.43 9.89
C SER A 92 11.89 -2.02 9.94
N ILE A 93 12.80 -1.73 10.88
CA ILE A 93 13.38 -0.38 11.04
C ILE A 93 14.08 0.09 9.76
N ASP A 94 14.75 -0.81 9.06
CA ASP A 94 15.51 -0.51 7.84
C ASP A 94 14.74 -0.91 6.55
N ALA A 95 13.43 -1.14 6.65
CA ALA A 95 12.62 -1.51 5.50
C ALA A 95 12.73 -0.46 4.39
N PRO A 96 13.04 -0.84 3.14
CA PRO A 96 12.92 0.08 2.04
C PRO A 96 11.46 0.44 1.78
N ASP A 97 11.25 1.56 1.13
CA ASP A 97 9.93 1.89 0.62
C ASP A 97 9.43 0.75 -0.30
N PRO A 98 8.14 0.38 -0.23
CA PRO A 98 7.56 -0.58 -1.15
C PRO A 98 7.77 -0.13 -2.60
N PRO A 99 7.99 -1.08 -3.53
CA PRO A 99 8.10 -0.72 -4.93
C PRO A 99 6.80 -0.08 -5.43
N PRO A 100 6.87 0.82 -6.42
CA PRO A 100 5.69 1.44 -7.02
C PRO A 100 4.66 0.39 -7.48
N PRO A 101 3.34 0.70 -7.41
CA PRO A 101 2.27 -0.25 -7.75
C PRO A 101 2.43 -0.89 -9.13
N GLU A 102 2.91 -0.13 -10.12
CA GLU A 102 3.18 -0.63 -11.47
C GLU A 102 4.29 -1.69 -11.51
N VAL A 103 5.31 -1.59 -10.65
CA VAL A 103 6.37 -2.59 -10.53
C VAL A 103 5.84 -3.85 -9.87
N VAL A 104 5.01 -3.70 -8.82
CA VAL A 104 4.34 -4.84 -8.17
C VAL A 104 3.45 -5.55 -9.18
N GLN A 105 2.62 -4.81 -9.93
CA GLN A 105 1.73 -5.36 -10.94
C GLN A 105 2.50 -6.09 -12.06
N ALA A 106 3.59 -5.49 -12.55
CA ALA A 106 4.44 -6.11 -13.57
C ALA A 106 5.06 -7.43 -13.08
N ASN A 107 5.47 -7.50 -11.81
CA ASN A 107 6.01 -8.72 -11.20
C ASN A 107 4.93 -9.80 -11.04
N LEU A 108 3.74 -9.44 -10.57
CA LEU A 108 2.59 -10.37 -10.47
C LEU A 108 2.17 -10.90 -11.83
N ASP A 109 2.17 -10.06 -12.85
CA ASP A 109 1.87 -10.48 -14.22
C ASP A 109 2.91 -11.44 -14.77
N ARG A 110 4.19 -11.17 -14.51
CA ARG A 110 5.28 -12.06 -14.91
C ARG A 110 5.18 -13.41 -14.21
N GLN A 111 4.90 -13.42 -12.91
CA GLN A 111 4.68 -14.67 -12.16
C GLN A 111 3.48 -15.45 -12.71
N PHE A 112 2.37 -14.78 -12.97
CA PHE A 112 1.20 -15.40 -13.61
C PHE A 112 1.56 -15.99 -14.97
N TYR A 113 2.21 -15.22 -15.84
CA TYR A 113 2.61 -15.69 -17.17
C TYR A 113 3.54 -16.91 -17.10
N GLN A 114 4.49 -16.92 -16.18
CA GLN A 114 5.40 -18.06 -15.96
C GLN A 114 4.66 -19.28 -15.42
N SER A 115 3.66 -19.11 -14.59
CA SER A 115 2.86 -20.21 -14.01
C SER A 115 2.01 -20.96 -15.05
N LEU A 116 1.77 -20.39 -16.23
CA LEU A 116 1.00 -21.02 -17.30
C LEU A 116 1.68 -22.26 -17.91
N GLY A 117 2.95 -22.50 -17.62
CA GLY A 117 3.70 -23.64 -18.09
C GLY A 117 3.99 -23.60 -19.60
N THR A 118 4.35 -24.74 -20.16
CA THR A 118 4.67 -24.89 -21.58
C THR A 118 3.43 -25.10 -22.44
N GLU A 119 3.50 -24.65 -23.68
CA GLU A 119 2.48 -24.90 -24.69
C GLU A 119 2.54 -26.37 -25.14
N ARG A 120 1.37 -26.99 -25.29
CA ARG A 120 1.25 -28.41 -25.62
C ARG A 120 1.37 -28.64 -27.14
N GLU A 121 2.19 -29.58 -27.53
CA GLU A 121 2.18 -30.07 -28.90
C GLU A 121 0.82 -30.69 -29.26
N GLY A 122 0.32 -30.39 -30.45
CA GLY A 122 -0.96 -30.93 -30.93
C GLY A 122 -2.22 -30.27 -30.41
N ALA A 123 -2.13 -29.33 -29.45
CA ALA A 123 -3.28 -28.55 -28.95
C ALA A 123 -3.18 -27.10 -29.47
N VAL A 124 -3.76 -26.82 -30.63
CA VAL A 124 -3.65 -25.50 -31.28
C VAL A 124 -4.48 -24.44 -30.54
N CYS A 125 -3.88 -23.25 -30.38
CA CYS A 125 -4.55 -22.07 -29.81
C CYS A 125 -5.78 -21.68 -30.64
N ARG A 126 -6.92 -21.44 -29.99
CA ARG A 126 -8.20 -21.07 -30.68
C ARG A 126 -8.25 -19.61 -31.15
N LYS A 127 -7.26 -18.79 -30.86
CA LYS A 127 -7.23 -17.42 -31.38
C LYS A 127 -7.00 -17.45 -32.90
N ALA A 128 -7.87 -16.80 -33.65
CA ALA A 128 -7.78 -16.75 -35.11
C ALA A 128 -6.39 -16.27 -35.57
N GLY A 129 -5.77 -16.99 -36.50
CA GLY A 129 -4.44 -16.68 -37.03
C GLY A 129 -3.27 -17.03 -36.11
N CYS A 130 -3.49 -17.67 -34.96
CA CYS A 130 -2.42 -18.10 -34.05
C CYS A 130 -2.05 -19.57 -34.33
N GLY A 131 -0.77 -19.82 -34.67
CA GLY A 131 -0.23 -21.17 -34.88
C GLY A 131 0.39 -21.81 -33.62
N ARG A 132 0.33 -21.17 -32.45
CA ARG A 132 0.95 -21.65 -31.19
C ARG A 132 0.12 -22.75 -30.53
N GLY A 133 0.77 -23.51 -29.67
CA GLY A 133 0.10 -24.52 -28.83
C GLY A 133 -0.67 -23.90 -27.66
N ALA A 134 -1.76 -24.55 -27.25
CA ALA A 134 -2.49 -24.11 -26.06
C ALA A 134 -1.79 -24.59 -24.78
N VAL A 135 -1.84 -23.77 -23.70
CA VAL A 135 -1.31 -24.16 -22.37
C VAL A 135 -2.22 -25.20 -21.69
N ALA A 136 -1.74 -25.82 -20.63
CA ALA A 136 -2.54 -26.76 -19.87
C ALA A 136 -3.83 -26.10 -19.33
N LEU A 137 -4.94 -26.82 -19.36
CA LEU A 137 -6.26 -26.37 -18.92
C LEU A 137 -6.79 -25.11 -19.61
N SER A 138 -6.24 -24.77 -20.81
CA SER A 138 -6.71 -23.66 -21.63
C SER A 138 -6.88 -24.07 -23.08
N ILE A 139 -7.67 -23.29 -23.79
CA ILE A 139 -7.82 -23.33 -25.26
C ILE A 139 -6.91 -22.32 -25.96
N PHE A 140 -6.14 -21.53 -25.18
CA PHE A 140 -5.25 -20.47 -25.68
C PHE A 140 -3.77 -20.78 -25.40
N CYS A 141 -2.87 -20.24 -26.22
CA CYS A 141 -1.45 -20.17 -25.95
C CYS A 141 -1.15 -19.20 -24.77
N ARG A 142 0.07 -19.18 -24.26
CA ARG A 142 0.44 -18.34 -23.10
C ARG A 142 0.03 -16.88 -23.25
N PRO A 143 0.40 -16.15 -24.34
CA PRO A 143 -0.02 -14.76 -24.51
C PRO A 143 -1.53 -14.59 -24.54
N HIS A 144 -2.26 -15.39 -25.35
CA HIS A 144 -3.69 -15.24 -25.50
C HIS A 144 -4.46 -15.69 -24.26
N HIS A 145 -3.93 -16.63 -23.46
CA HIS A 145 -4.50 -16.94 -22.15
C HIS A 145 -4.32 -15.79 -21.19
N PHE A 146 -3.14 -15.17 -21.15
CA PHE A 146 -2.90 -13.96 -20.37
C PHE A 146 -3.90 -12.85 -20.73
N GLU A 147 -4.06 -12.54 -22.02
CA GLU A 147 -5.01 -11.54 -22.53
C GLU A 147 -6.45 -11.84 -22.13
N SER A 148 -6.83 -13.12 -22.22
CA SER A 148 -8.17 -13.57 -21.83
C SER A 148 -8.46 -13.36 -20.34
N VAL A 149 -7.49 -13.61 -19.46
CA VAL A 149 -7.64 -13.48 -18.01
C VAL A 149 -7.48 -12.03 -17.56
N LYS A 150 -6.47 -11.33 -18.06
CA LYS A 150 -6.10 -9.98 -17.61
C LYS A 150 -6.85 -8.86 -18.36
N GLN A 151 -7.59 -9.21 -19.43
CA GLN A 151 -8.37 -8.26 -20.25
C GLN A 151 -7.54 -7.10 -20.81
N ARG A 152 -6.27 -7.36 -21.12
CA ARG A 152 -5.30 -6.41 -21.70
C ARG A 152 -4.23 -7.13 -22.49
N PRO A 153 -3.51 -6.46 -23.41
CA PRO A 153 -2.45 -7.06 -24.20
C PRO A 153 -1.37 -7.70 -23.32
N CYS A 154 -0.87 -8.85 -23.76
CA CYS A 154 0.24 -9.53 -23.08
C CYS A 154 1.56 -8.76 -23.30
N PRO A 155 2.24 -8.30 -22.24
CA PRO A 155 3.51 -7.58 -22.39
C PRO A 155 4.71 -8.50 -22.58
N PHE A 156 4.53 -9.83 -22.53
CA PHE A 156 5.61 -10.81 -22.59
C PHE A 156 5.69 -11.43 -23.99
N GLN A 157 6.93 -11.58 -24.46
CA GLN A 157 7.26 -12.35 -25.67
C GLN A 157 8.11 -13.54 -25.21
N ASP A 158 7.79 -14.74 -25.74
CA ASP A 158 8.59 -15.95 -25.51
C ASP A 158 9.81 -15.98 -26.44
#